data_9d69ab5a4a8e2516aafa375245a848c9
#
_entry.id   9d69ab5a4a8e2516aafa375245a848c9
#
_cell.length_a   1.000
_cell.length_b   1.000
_cell.length_c   1.000
_cell.angle_alpha   90.00
_cell.angle_beta   90.00
_cell.angle_gamma   90.00
#
_symmetry.space_group_name_H-M   'P 1'
#
loop_
_entity.id
_entity.type
_entity.pdbx_description
1 polymer ?
#
loop_
_entity_poly.entity_id
_entity_poly.type
_entity_poly.pdbx_seq_one_letter_code
_entity_poly.pdbx_strand_id
1 'polypeptide(L)'
;FSLDQEIGSVASEGIYSNKTGEIQYFQTLSYNKTPLKIGQKDIVKEVAQLMSDNLIDSSLVIDANSYPIGIITDTDFRSKIANGRFPLNSEVYKIMSSPVITVPENISVAEAQLLLLKYNVSHLCVTKDGSDKSPVSGVISEHDIVVAQSNNPGVLIKQIKKALTPKELKQVREKLTELVESSITKNIPIPHIFNITGEINFAIIKRAIE
;
A
#
# COMPACT_ATOMS: atom_id res chain seq x y z
N PHE A 1 23.80 5.02 -37.95
CA PHE A 1 22.54 4.49 -37.45
C PHE A 1 22.88 3.31 -36.54
N SER A 2 22.70 3.48 -35.27
CA SER A 2 23.18 2.59 -34.23
C SER A 2 22.09 1.59 -33.88
N LEU A 3 22.43 0.30 -33.93
CA LEU A 3 21.58 -0.82 -33.49
C LEU A 3 21.11 -0.67 -32.04
N ASP A 4 21.84 0.09 -31.23
CA ASP A 4 21.54 0.34 -29.83
C ASP A 4 20.30 1.23 -29.59
N GLN A 5 19.93 2.08 -30.55
CA GLN A 5 18.72 2.88 -30.47
C GLN A 5 17.45 2.06 -30.75
N GLU A 6 17.54 1.10 -31.68
CA GLU A 6 16.39 0.21 -31.98
C GLU A 6 16.12 -0.81 -30.87
N ILE A 7 17.18 -1.38 -30.27
CA ILE A 7 17.02 -2.33 -29.15
C ILE A 7 16.48 -1.63 -27.90
N GLY A 8 16.91 -0.37 -27.65
CA GLY A 8 16.39 0.43 -26.54
C GLY A 8 14.92 0.81 -26.69
N SER A 9 14.47 1.11 -27.90
CA SER A 9 13.06 1.44 -28.19
C SER A 9 12.15 0.21 -28.12
N VAL A 10 12.60 -0.92 -28.67
CA VAL A 10 11.85 -2.18 -28.65
C VAL A 10 11.68 -2.73 -27.23
N ALA A 11 12.72 -2.62 -26.39
CA ALA A 11 12.62 -3.05 -24.98
C ALA A 11 11.67 -2.15 -24.15
N SER A 12 11.66 -0.84 -24.40
CA SER A 12 10.75 0.09 -23.72
C SER A 12 9.32 0.00 -24.27
N GLU A 13 9.15 -0.16 -25.57
CA GLU A 13 7.84 -0.33 -26.20
C GLU A 13 7.24 -1.72 -25.92
N GLY A 14 8.04 -2.79 -25.86
CA GLY A 14 7.59 -4.14 -25.53
C GLY A 14 7.00 -4.27 -24.12
N ILE A 15 7.49 -3.49 -23.17
CA ILE A 15 6.95 -3.46 -21.80
C ILE A 15 5.68 -2.61 -21.71
N TYR A 16 5.54 -1.57 -22.54
CA TYR A 16 4.46 -0.60 -22.45
C TYR A 16 3.34 -0.76 -23.49
N SER A 17 3.58 -1.40 -24.63
CA SER A 17 2.63 -1.32 -25.75
C SER A 17 1.63 -2.48 -25.88
N ASN A 18 1.87 -3.66 -25.26
CA ASN A 18 0.97 -4.82 -25.46
C ASN A 18 0.42 -5.50 -24.20
N LYS A 19 0.63 -4.94 -22.98
CA LYS A 19 0.32 -5.66 -21.73
C LYS A 19 -0.24 -4.78 -20.62
N THR A 20 -1.14 -3.88 -20.93
CA THR A 20 -1.83 -3.04 -19.92
C THR A 20 -2.46 -3.89 -18.81
N GLY A 21 -2.93 -5.10 -19.13
CA GLY A 21 -3.48 -6.04 -18.17
C GLY A 21 -2.45 -6.68 -17.23
N GLU A 22 -1.24 -7.01 -17.72
CA GLU A 22 -0.21 -7.68 -16.91
C GLU A 22 0.39 -6.75 -15.84
N ILE A 23 0.65 -5.49 -16.19
CA ILE A 23 1.15 -4.49 -15.24
C ILE A 23 0.10 -4.19 -14.16
N GLN A 24 -1.18 -4.26 -14.50
CA GLN A 24 -2.28 -4.02 -13.57
C GLN A 24 -2.31 -5.03 -12.41
N TYR A 25 -1.95 -6.30 -12.63
CA TYR A 25 -1.88 -7.31 -11.55
C TYR A 25 -0.84 -6.97 -10.49
N PHE A 26 0.28 -6.35 -10.86
CA PHE A 26 1.35 -5.98 -9.93
C PHE A 26 1.13 -4.62 -9.26
N GLN A 27 0.17 -3.82 -9.75
CA GLN A 27 -0.24 -2.56 -9.15
C GLN A 27 -1.41 -2.73 -8.17
N THR A 28 -1.83 -3.95 -7.88
CA THR A 28 -2.91 -4.20 -6.92
C THR A 28 -2.43 -3.84 -5.52
N LEU A 29 -3.12 -2.89 -4.91
CA LEU A 29 -2.85 -2.45 -3.57
C LEU A 29 -3.15 -3.57 -2.56
N SER A 30 -2.13 -3.99 -1.82
CA SER A 30 -2.29 -4.86 -0.67
C SER A 30 -2.51 -4.00 0.55
N TYR A 31 -3.57 -4.24 1.30
CA TYR A 31 -3.94 -3.48 2.48
C TYR A 31 -4.47 -4.40 3.58
N ASN A 32 -4.56 -3.88 4.80
CA ASN A 32 -5.11 -4.62 5.93
C ASN A 32 -6.62 -4.87 5.74
N LYS A 33 -7.00 -6.13 5.54
CA LYS A 33 -8.40 -6.58 5.37
C LYS A 33 -9.10 -6.89 6.69
N THR A 34 -8.38 -6.87 7.80
CA THR A 34 -8.91 -7.12 9.14
C THR A 34 -8.54 -5.98 10.10
N PRO A 35 -8.94 -4.71 9.78
CA PRO A 35 -8.63 -3.58 10.64
C PRO A 35 -9.31 -3.74 12.01
N LEU A 36 -8.67 -3.21 13.05
CA LEU A 36 -9.31 -3.09 14.35
C LEU A 36 -10.52 -2.15 14.22
N LYS A 37 -11.68 -2.62 14.64
CA LYS A 37 -12.94 -1.87 14.63
C LYS A 37 -13.36 -1.61 16.07
N ILE A 38 -13.68 -0.37 16.37
CA ILE A 38 -14.03 0.11 17.71
C ILE A 38 -15.31 0.95 17.66
N GLY A 39 -15.98 1.06 18.79
CA GLY A 39 -17.16 1.90 18.94
C GLY A 39 -16.78 3.35 19.30
N GLN A 40 -17.65 4.29 18.95
CA GLN A 40 -17.44 5.71 19.27
C GLN A 40 -17.40 6.01 20.79
N LYS A 41 -17.99 5.15 21.61
CA LYS A 41 -18.06 5.27 23.08
C LYS A 41 -16.97 4.49 23.81
N ASP A 42 -16.13 3.75 23.07
CA ASP A 42 -15.02 3.03 23.67
C ASP A 42 -14.07 4.03 24.36
N ILE A 43 -13.38 3.55 25.38
CA ILE A 43 -12.47 4.40 26.17
C ILE A 43 -11.09 4.45 25.49
N VAL A 44 -10.58 5.65 25.32
CA VAL A 44 -9.31 5.93 24.65
C VAL A 44 -8.15 5.10 25.20
N LYS A 45 -8.05 4.93 26.53
CA LYS A 45 -7.03 4.10 27.17
C LYS A 45 -7.08 2.64 26.72
N GLU A 46 -8.28 2.07 26.63
CA GLU A 46 -8.48 0.68 26.23
C GLU A 46 -8.14 0.49 24.76
N VAL A 47 -8.53 1.43 23.91
CA VAL A 47 -8.19 1.42 22.49
C VAL A 47 -6.68 1.56 22.27
N ALA A 48 -6.02 2.46 23.02
CA ALA A 48 -4.56 2.58 22.97
C ALA A 48 -3.84 1.27 23.33
N GLN A 49 -4.35 0.56 24.35
CA GLN A 49 -3.81 -0.74 24.74
C GLN A 49 -4.02 -1.78 23.63
N LEU A 50 -5.23 -1.86 23.06
CA LEU A 50 -5.54 -2.79 21.96
C LEU A 50 -4.67 -2.52 20.73
N MET A 51 -4.44 -1.26 20.37
CA MET A 51 -3.55 -0.89 19.25
C MET A 51 -2.11 -1.31 19.52
N SER A 52 -1.62 -1.06 20.74
CA SER A 52 -0.27 -1.45 21.16
C SER A 52 -0.07 -2.97 21.15
N ASP A 53 -1.01 -3.72 21.71
CA ASP A 53 -0.94 -5.19 21.81
C ASP A 53 -0.97 -5.87 20.43
N ASN A 54 -1.65 -5.24 19.46
CA ASN A 54 -1.75 -5.74 18.09
C ASN A 54 -0.71 -5.13 17.13
N LEU A 55 0.17 -4.23 17.63
CA LEU A 55 1.21 -3.54 16.84
C LEU A 55 0.63 -2.81 15.63
N ILE A 56 -0.51 -2.11 15.80
CA ILE A 56 -1.19 -1.35 14.76
C ILE A 56 -1.21 0.14 15.10
N ASP A 57 -1.15 0.97 14.07
CA ASP A 57 -1.06 2.44 14.16
C ASP A 57 -2.41 3.15 13.97
N SER A 58 -3.47 2.39 13.63
CA SER A 58 -4.79 2.96 13.38
C SER A 58 -5.93 1.99 13.73
N SER A 59 -7.09 2.54 14.10
CA SER A 59 -8.32 1.80 14.35
C SER A 59 -9.52 2.53 13.74
N LEU A 60 -10.42 1.79 13.10
CA LEU A 60 -11.61 2.37 12.48
C LEU A 60 -12.75 2.43 13.49
N VAL A 61 -13.35 3.58 13.61
CA VAL A 61 -14.53 3.81 14.46
C VAL A 61 -15.77 3.54 13.62
N ILE A 62 -16.59 2.60 14.08
CA ILE A 62 -17.80 2.18 13.37
C ILE A 62 -19.08 2.44 14.18
N ASP A 63 -20.19 2.56 13.49
CA ASP A 63 -21.51 2.61 14.09
C ASP A 63 -22.10 1.20 14.32
N ALA A 64 -23.36 1.14 14.80
CA ALA A 64 -24.06 -0.11 15.05
C ALA A 64 -24.31 -0.96 13.79
N ASN A 65 -24.23 -0.36 12.59
CA ASN A 65 -24.40 -1.04 11.29
C ASN A 65 -23.03 -1.44 10.70
N SER A 66 -21.92 -1.27 11.43
CA SER A 66 -20.53 -1.44 10.94
C SER A 66 -20.12 -0.45 9.86
N TYR A 67 -20.76 0.69 9.77
CA TYR A 67 -20.38 1.76 8.86
C TYR A 67 -19.29 2.64 9.48
N PRO A 68 -18.30 3.09 8.67
CA PRO A 68 -17.21 3.88 9.18
C PRO A 68 -17.66 5.31 9.51
N ILE A 69 -17.48 5.74 10.75
CA ILE A 69 -17.80 7.09 11.22
C ILE A 69 -16.56 7.92 11.56
N GLY A 70 -15.42 7.28 11.72
CA GLY A 70 -14.16 7.95 12.04
C GLY A 70 -12.98 6.99 12.04
N ILE A 71 -11.82 7.55 12.31
CA ILE A 71 -10.56 6.82 12.49
C ILE A 71 -9.79 7.43 13.66
N ILE A 72 -9.08 6.60 14.42
CA ILE A 72 -8.13 7.02 15.44
C ILE A 72 -6.75 6.49 15.07
N THR A 73 -5.73 7.33 15.20
CA THR A 73 -4.36 7.01 14.82
C THR A 73 -3.37 7.38 15.90
N ASP A 74 -2.13 6.91 15.82
CA ASP A 74 -1.03 7.33 16.71
C ASP A 74 -0.87 8.84 16.75
N THR A 75 -1.15 9.53 15.65
CA THR A 75 -1.13 11.00 15.59
C THR A 75 -2.20 11.62 16.48
N ASP A 76 -3.39 11.04 16.57
CA ASP A 76 -4.45 11.52 17.46
C ASP A 76 -4.04 11.36 18.93
N PHE A 77 -3.43 10.23 19.31
CA PHE A 77 -2.90 10.04 20.67
C PHE A 77 -1.83 11.07 21.01
N ARG A 78 -0.86 11.31 20.12
CA ARG A 78 0.20 12.29 20.34
C ARG A 78 -0.34 13.71 20.43
N SER A 79 -1.22 14.09 19.49
CA SER A 79 -1.69 15.47 19.37
C SER A 79 -2.83 15.84 20.32
N LYS A 80 -3.54 14.87 20.88
CA LYS A 80 -4.76 15.11 21.67
C LYS A 80 -4.66 14.58 23.09
N ILE A 81 -3.97 13.45 23.31
CA ILE A 81 -3.82 12.83 24.63
C ILE A 81 -2.49 13.19 25.28
N ALA A 82 -1.36 12.95 24.60
CA ALA A 82 -0.03 13.19 25.18
C ALA A 82 0.22 14.67 25.52
N ASN A 83 -0.41 15.60 24.82
CA ASN A 83 -0.36 17.03 25.12
C ASN A 83 -1.34 17.49 26.25
N GLY A 84 -2.09 16.54 26.84
CA GLY A 84 -3.02 16.82 27.95
C GLY A 84 -4.35 17.47 27.53
N ARG A 85 -4.65 17.55 26.21
CA ARG A 85 -5.89 18.19 25.74
C ARG A 85 -7.13 17.39 26.13
N PHE A 86 -7.03 16.05 26.09
CA PHE A 86 -8.08 15.14 26.52
C PHE A 86 -7.51 14.11 27.50
N PRO A 87 -8.25 13.72 28.54
CA PRO A 87 -7.81 12.68 29.47
C PRO A 87 -7.96 11.28 28.85
N LEU A 88 -7.16 10.33 29.34
CA LEU A 88 -7.15 8.92 28.87
C LEU A 88 -8.49 8.18 29.02
N ASN A 89 -9.34 8.62 29.95
CA ASN A 89 -10.68 8.06 30.13
C ASN A 89 -11.75 8.75 29.26
N SER A 90 -11.34 9.54 28.27
CA SER A 90 -12.26 10.08 27.27
C SER A 90 -12.82 8.98 26.37
N GLU A 91 -14.02 9.20 25.84
CA GLU A 91 -14.58 8.39 24.78
C GLU A 91 -13.93 8.74 23.44
N VAL A 92 -13.78 7.72 22.56
CA VAL A 92 -13.09 7.80 21.26
C VAL A 92 -13.64 8.92 20.37
N TYR A 93 -14.95 9.15 20.36
CA TYR A 93 -15.54 10.19 19.50
C TYR A 93 -14.98 11.60 19.74
N LYS A 94 -14.41 11.85 20.93
CA LYS A 94 -13.82 13.17 21.28
C LYS A 94 -12.47 13.41 20.61
N ILE A 95 -11.78 12.32 20.25
CA ILE A 95 -10.43 12.41 19.71
C ILE A 95 -10.28 11.83 18.30
N MET A 96 -11.25 11.03 17.82
CA MET A 96 -11.20 10.50 16.45
C MET A 96 -11.15 11.60 15.40
N SER A 97 -10.58 11.31 14.26
CA SER A 97 -10.71 12.11 13.05
C SER A 97 -11.98 11.68 12.30
N SER A 98 -12.87 12.62 11.99
CA SER A 98 -14.16 12.40 11.35
C SER A 98 -14.53 13.59 10.47
N PRO A 99 -15.17 13.38 9.28
CA PRO A 99 -15.46 12.07 8.68
C PRO A 99 -14.18 11.36 8.21
N VAL A 100 -14.21 10.01 8.16
CA VAL A 100 -13.14 9.24 7.55
C VAL A 100 -13.30 9.25 6.03
N ILE A 101 -12.18 9.28 5.30
CA ILE A 101 -12.19 9.21 3.84
C ILE A 101 -12.36 7.75 3.43
N THR A 102 -13.43 7.44 2.70
CA THR A 102 -13.76 6.10 2.23
C THR A 102 -13.40 5.91 0.77
N VAL A 103 -13.00 4.68 0.42
CA VAL A 103 -12.61 4.28 -0.94
C VAL A 103 -13.11 2.86 -1.25
N PRO A 104 -13.35 2.51 -2.53
CA PRO A 104 -13.77 1.16 -2.90
C PRO A 104 -12.61 0.15 -2.84
N GLU A 105 -12.94 -1.14 -2.73
CA GLU A 105 -11.97 -2.24 -2.66
C GLU A 105 -11.02 -2.33 -3.87
N ASN A 106 -11.46 -1.86 -5.03
CA ASN A 106 -10.71 -1.90 -6.30
C ASN A 106 -9.95 -0.61 -6.62
N ILE A 107 -9.76 0.28 -5.63
CA ILE A 107 -9.01 1.52 -5.84
C ILE A 107 -7.57 1.23 -6.32
N SER A 108 -7.10 2.02 -7.27
CA SER A 108 -5.71 1.93 -7.73
C SER A 108 -4.73 2.58 -6.76
N VAL A 109 -3.45 2.14 -6.81
CA VAL A 109 -2.36 2.75 -6.01
C VAL A 109 -2.26 4.26 -6.26
N ALA A 110 -2.37 4.69 -7.51
CA ALA A 110 -2.26 6.10 -7.88
C ALA A 110 -3.43 6.94 -7.32
N GLU A 111 -4.66 6.43 -7.41
CA GLU A 111 -5.83 7.10 -6.84
C GLU A 111 -5.77 7.17 -5.32
N ALA A 112 -5.40 6.06 -4.64
CA ALA A 112 -5.25 6.04 -3.20
C ALA A 112 -4.18 7.05 -2.75
N GLN A 113 -3.03 7.10 -3.41
CA GLN A 113 -1.98 8.08 -3.12
C GLN A 113 -2.47 9.52 -3.30
N LEU A 114 -3.19 9.79 -4.40
CA LEU A 114 -3.74 11.12 -4.67
C LEU A 114 -4.72 11.56 -3.57
N LEU A 115 -5.56 10.65 -3.07
CA LEU A 115 -6.52 10.95 -2.00
C LEU A 115 -5.82 11.20 -0.67
N LEU A 116 -4.81 10.41 -0.29
CA LEU A 116 -3.98 10.64 0.90
C LEU A 116 -3.36 12.05 0.87
N LEU A 117 -2.75 12.44 -0.26
CA LEU A 117 -2.16 13.76 -0.44
C LEU A 117 -3.22 14.88 -0.45
N LYS A 118 -4.31 14.70 -1.19
CA LYS A 118 -5.37 15.70 -1.34
C LYS A 118 -6.03 16.06 -0.02
N TYR A 119 -6.29 15.06 0.81
CA TYR A 119 -6.95 15.25 2.10
C TYR A 119 -5.96 15.37 3.27
N ASN A 120 -4.66 15.27 2.99
CA ASN A 120 -3.59 15.32 4.00
C ASN A 120 -3.84 14.34 5.16
N VAL A 121 -4.17 13.09 4.80
CA VAL A 121 -4.42 11.98 5.72
C VAL A 121 -3.45 10.84 5.46
N SER A 122 -3.09 10.07 6.49
CA SER A 122 -2.19 8.91 6.38
C SER A 122 -2.91 7.58 6.15
N HIS A 123 -4.23 7.58 6.27
CA HIS A 123 -5.04 6.37 6.13
C HIS A 123 -6.34 6.63 5.35
N LEU A 124 -6.79 5.61 4.60
CA LEU A 124 -8.09 5.58 3.92
C LEU A 124 -8.87 4.37 4.41
N CYS A 125 -10.15 4.53 4.64
CA CYS A 125 -11.05 3.44 4.99
C CYS A 125 -11.55 2.75 3.72
N VAL A 126 -11.37 1.43 3.62
CA VAL A 126 -11.88 0.66 2.49
C VAL A 126 -13.27 0.13 2.82
N THR A 127 -14.21 0.37 1.93
CA THR A 127 -15.56 -0.19 1.96
C THR A 127 -15.86 -0.85 0.61
N LYS A 128 -16.84 -1.72 0.55
CA LYS A 128 -17.15 -2.50 -0.65
C LYS A 128 -17.35 -1.63 -1.90
N ASP A 129 -18.05 -0.52 -1.76
CA ASP A 129 -18.44 0.39 -2.86
C ASP A 129 -17.80 1.79 -2.76
N GLY A 130 -16.99 2.02 -1.73
CA GLY A 130 -16.36 3.33 -1.48
C GLY A 130 -17.24 4.33 -0.73
N SER A 131 -18.47 3.97 -0.37
CA SER A 131 -19.36 4.86 0.38
C SER A 131 -19.18 4.72 1.91
N ASP A 132 -19.55 5.76 2.65
CA ASP A 132 -19.62 5.76 4.11
C ASP A 132 -20.81 4.98 4.68
N LYS A 133 -21.72 4.53 3.80
CA LYS A 133 -22.91 3.71 4.14
C LYS A 133 -22.71 2.25 3.76
N SER A 134 -21.49 1.82 3.61
CA SER A 134 -21.13 0.44 3.33
C SER A 134 -20.20 -0.08 4.44
N PRO A 135 -20.33 -1.37 4.82
CA PRO A 135 -19.48 -1.94 5.88
C PRO A 135 -18.00 -1.84 5.55
N VAL A 136 -17.20 -1.62 6.60
CA VAL A 136 -15.75 -1.59 6.50
C VAL A 136 -15.20 -2.93 6.07
N SER A 137 -14.39 -2.95 4.99
CA SER A 137 -13.66 -4.11 4.49
C SER A 137 -12.15 -4.02 4.65
N GLY A 138 -11.61 -2.85 4.99
CA GLY A 138 -10.17 -2.70 5.22
C GLY A 138 -9.71 -1.29 5.55
N VAL A 139 -8.40 -1.14 5.68
CA VAL A 139 -7.70 0.15 5.80
C VAL A 139 -6.46 0.14 4.92
N ILE A 140 -6.22 1.24 4.22
CA ILE A 140 -5.02 1.52 3.43
C ILE A 140 -4.23 2.58 4.17
N SER A 141 -2.93 2.37 4.35
CA SER A 141 -1.99 3.33 4.91
C SER A 141 -1.03 3.90 3.85
N GLU A 142 -0.34 5.00 4.17
CA GLU A 142 0.78 5.50 3.35
C GLU A 142 1.87 4.43 3.17
N HIS A 143 2.11 3.61 4.19
CA HIS A 143 3.06 2.51 4.11
C HIS A 143 2.68 1.49 3.03
N ASP A 144 1.40 1.13 2.92
CA ASP A 144 0.91 0.20 1.89
C ASP A 144 1.17 0.75 0.48
N ILE A 145 1.01 2.07 0.29
CA ILE A 145 1.34 2.74 -0.97
C ILE A 145 2.83 2.63 -1.30
N VAL A 146 3.71 2.91 -0.31
CA VAL A 146 5.17 2.82 -0.48
C VAL A 146 5.59 1.40 -0.85
N VAL A 147 5.05 0.40 -0.15
CA VAL A 147 5.31 -1.02 -0.43
C VAL A 147 4.83 -1.40 -1.83
N ALA A 148 3.61 -1.01 -2.21
CA ALA A 148 3.07 -1.29 -3.54
C ALA A 148 3.92 -0.66 -4.66
N GLN A 149 4.43 0.56 -4.45
CA GLN A 149 5.29 1.24 -5.40
C GLN A 149 6.70 0.64 -5.47
N SER A 150 7.29 0.26 -4.34
CA SER A 150 8.65 -0.30 -4.29
C SER A 150 8.73 -1.68 -4.97
N ASN A 151 7.66 -2.44 -4.94
CA ASN A 151 7.54 -3.76 -5.55
C ASN A 151 7.02 -3.74 -6.99
N ASN A 152 6.95 -2.55 -7.62
CA ASN A 152 6.56 -2.43 -9.02
C ASN A 152 7.71 -2.92 -9.93
N PRO A 153 7.48 -3.86 -10.87
CA PRO A 153 8.50 -4.35 -11.79
C PRO A 153 9.25 -3.26 -12.54
N GLY A 154 8.55 -2.20 -12.97
CA GLY A 154 9.16 -1.06 -13.65
C GLY A 154 10.14 -0.28 -12.77
N VAL A 155 9.89 -0.20 -11.47
CA VAL A 155 10.81 0.42 -10.50
C VAL A 155 12.05 -0.44 -10.31
N LEU A 156 11.89 -1.76 -10.22
CA LEU A 156 13.02 -2.70 -10.13
C LEU A 156 13.94 -2.61 -11.35
N ILE A 157 13.37 -2.56 -12.55
CA ILE A 157 14.15 -2.37 -13.79
C ILE A 157 14.92 -1.02 -13.78
N LYS A 158 14.29 0.07 -13.32
CA LYS A 158 14.99 1.35 -13.17
C LYS A 158 16.12 1.29 -12.15
N GLN A 159 15.94 0.57 -11.04
CA GLN A 159 17.00 0.37 -10.03
C GLN A 159 18.16 -0.44 -10.61
N ILE A 160 17.90 -1.49 -11.38
CA ILE A 160 18.95 -2.27 -12.09
C ILE A 160 19.76 -1.39 -13.02
N LYS A 161 19.09 -0.59 -13.86
CA LYS A 161 19.77 0.32 -14.80
C LYS A 161 20.66 1.34 -14.10
N LYS A 162 20.34 1.74 -12.87
CA LYS A 162 21.11 2.71 -12.07
C LYS A 162 22.13 2.06 -11.15
N ALA A 163 22.08 0.75 -10.95
CA ALA A 163 22.99 0.05 -10.06
C ALA A 163 24.43 0.15 -10.55
N LEU A 164 25.32 0.58 -9.66
CA LEU A 164 26.76 0.75 -9.91
C LEU A 164 27.59 -0.33 -9.21
N THR A 165 26.99 -1.09 -8.32
CA THR A 165 27.67 -2.09 -7.49
C THR A 165 26.93 -3.42 -7.48
N PRO A 166 27.67 -4.56 -7.35
CA PRO A 166 27.04 -5.87 -7.16
C PRO A 166 26.12 -5.95 -5.95
N LYS A 167 26.39 -5.16 -4.91
CA LYS A 167 25.57 -5.08 -3.70
C LYS A 167 24.18 -4.53 -4.00
N GLU A 168 24.08 -3.51 -4.83
CA GLU A 168 22.81 -2.92 -5.26
C GLU A 168 22.00 -3.90 -6.10
N LEU A 169 22.65 -4.65 -7.02
CA LEU A 169 22.00 -5.69 -7.79
C LEU A 169 21.47 -6.83 -6.90
N LYS A 170 22.20 -7.20 -5.85
CA LYS A 170 21.74 -8.18 -4.87
C LYS A 170 20.47 -7.72 -4.15
N GLN A 171 20.41 -6.45 -3.75
CA GLN A 171 19.20 -5.87 -3.12
C GLN A 171 17.97 -5.91 -4.05
N VAL A 172 18.17 -5.65 -5.36
CA VAL A 172 17.07 -5.78 -6.32
C VAL A 172 16.60 -7.22 -6.47
N ARG A 173 17.53 -8.20 -6.42
CA ARG A 173 17.19 -9.61 -6.46
C ARG A 173 16.39 -10.06 -5.23
N GLU A 174 16.71 -9.55 -4.05
CA GLU A 174 15.96 -9.81 -2.82
C GLU A 174 14.51 -9.31 -2.96
N LYS A 175 14.33 -8.07 -3.43
CA LYS A 175 12.99 -7.51 -3.73
C LYS A 175 12.22 -8.29 -4.79
N LEU A 176 12.90 -8.85 -5.79
CA LEU A 176 12.25 -9.72 -6.78
C LEU A 176 11.70 -11.00 -6.12
N THR A 177 12.43 -11.57 -5.15
CA THR A 177 11.94 -12.74 -4.40
C THR A 177 10.67 -12.40 -3.63
N GLU A 178 10.65 -11.28 -2.92
CA GLU A 178 9.45 -10.78 -2.21
C GLU A 178 8.27 -10.54 -3.18
N LEU A 179 8.55 -9.97 -4.36
CA LEU A 179 7.53 -9.78 -5.40
C LEU A 179 6.93 -11.11 -5.85
N VAL A 180 7.74 -12.14 -6.07
CA VAL A 180 7.28 -13.48 -6.48
C VAL A 180 6.43 -14.11 -5.38
N GLU A 181 6.89 -14.10 -4.13
CA GLU A 181 6.16 -14.65 -2.99
C GLU A 181 4.80 -13.96 -2.80
N SER A 182 4.78 -12.63 -2.86
CA SER A 182 3.53 -11.86 -2.77
C SER A 182 2.59 -12.12 -3.94
N SER A 183 3.14 -12.35 -5.13
CA SER A 183 2.37 -12.66 -6.34
C SER A 183 1.70 -14.02 -6.27
N ILE A 184 2.38 -15.02 -5.72
CA ILE A 184 1.83 -16.36 -5.48
C ILE A 184 0.70 -16.27 -4.45
N THR A 185 0.91 -15.56 -3.35
CA THR A 185 -0.11 -15.37 -2.30
C THR A 185 -1.37 -14.67 -2.82
N LYS A 186 -1.21 -13.78 -3.81
CA LYS A 186 -2.32 -13.06 -4.48
C LYS A 186 -2.96 -13.85 -5.62
N ASN A 187 -2.58 -15.13 -5.83
CA ASN A 187 -3.07 -15.97 -6.92
C ASN A 187 -2.89 -15.35 -8.32
N ILE A 188 -1.79 -14.60 -8.54
CA ILE A 188 -1.46 -14.10 -9.87
C ILE A 188 -1.12 -15.29 -10.77
N PRO A 189 -1.63 -15.34 -12.02
CA PRO A 189 -1.36 -16.45 -12.93
C PRO A 189 0.13 -16.70 -13.15
N ILE A 190 0.57 -17.92 -12.97
CA ILE A 190 1.98 -18.33 -13.04
C ILE A 190 2.70 -17.83 -14.31
N PRO A 191 2.11 -17.88 -15.53
CA PRO A 191 2.77 -17.35 -16.73
C PRO A 191 3.16 -15.86 -16.61
N HIS A 192 2.35 -15.03 -15.93
CA HIS A 192 2.66 -13.62 -15.74
C HIS A 192 3.82 -13.43 -14.76
N ILE A 193 3.86 -14.24 -13.68
CA ILE A 193 4.97 -14.22 -12.71
C ILE A 193 6.27 -14.59 -13.44
N PHE A 194 6.27 -15.67 -14.23
CA PHE A 194 7.45 -16.11 -15.00
C PHE A 194 7.95 -15.06 -15.98
N ASN A 195 7.05 -14.42 -16.71
CA ASN A 195 7.39 -13.42 -17.70
C ASN A 195 8.16 -12.25 -17.07
N ILE A 196 7.59 -11.66 -16.01
CA ILE A 196 8.18 -10.51 -15.32
C ILE A 196 9.47 -10.89 -14.59
N THR A 197 9.50 -12.05 -13.94
CA THR A 197 10.70 -12.56 -13.29
C THR A 197 11.83 -12.79 -14.30
N GLY A 198 11.50 -13.31 -15.48
CA GLY A 198 12.44 -13.51 -16.59
C GLY A 198 13.05 -12.18 -17.06
N GLU A 199 12.23 -11.18 -17.30
CA GLU A 199 12.67 -9.83 -17.72
C GLU A 199 13.60 -9.17 -16.68
N ILE A 200 13.24 -9.24 -15.40
CA ILE A 200 14.05 -8.66 -14.33
C ILE A 200 15.37 -9.41 -14.16
N ASN A 201 15.35 -10.76 -14.18
CA ASN A 201 16.58 -11.57 -14.11
C ASN A 201 17.50 -11.31 -15.29
N PHE A 202 16.94 -11.20 -16.51
CA PHE A 202 17.72 -10.86 -17.70
C PHE A 202 18.38 -9.48 -17.54
N ALA A 203 17.64 -8.49 -17.05
CA ALA A 203 18.19 -7.14 -16.80
C ALA A 203 19.32 -7.15 -15.75
N ILE A 204 19.16 -7.96 -14.67
CA ILE A 204 20.22 -8.12 -13.65
C ILE A 204 21.49 -8.72 -14.26
N ILE A 205 21.33 -9.82 -15.03
CA ILE A 205 22.48 -10.51 -15.67
C ILE A 205 23.18 -9.57 -16.65
N LYS A 206 22.43 -8.89 -17.49
CA LYS A 206 22.97 -7.92 -18.45
C LYS A 206 23.80 -6.85 -17.72
N ARG A 207 23.25 -6.25 -16.67
CA ARG A 207 23.91 -5.19 -15.90
C ARG A 207 25.13 -5.67 -15.11
N ALA A 208 25.17 -6.95 -14.71
CA ALA A 208 26.30 -7.55 -14.00
C ALA A 208 27.50 -7.84 -14.91
N ILE A 209 27.29 -7.89 -16.24
CA ILE A 209 28.34 -8.17 -17.24
C ILE A 209 28.93 -6.86 -17.78
N GLU A 210 28.18 -5.76 -17.77
CA GLU A 210 28.64 -4.41 -18.16
C GLU A 210 29.57 -3.79 -17.10
#